data_f0902e7c7bf9282c75ef1ff1e77c7ed0
#
_entry.id   f0902e7c7bf9282c75ef1ff1e77c7ed0
#
_cell.length_a   1.000
_cell.length_b   1.000
_cell.length_c   1.000
_cell.angle_alpha   90.00
_cell.angle_beta   90.00
_cell.angle_gamma   90.00
#
_symmetry.space_group_name_H-M   'P 1'
#
loop_
_entity.id
_entity.type
_entity.pdbx_description
1 polymer ?
#
loop_
_entity_poly.entity_id
_entity_poly.type
_entity_poly.pdbx_seq_one_letter_code
_entity_poly.pdbx_strand_id
1 'polypeptide(L)'
;MPIHSALWSSAIDTAQSLKARLAIIHLVHEARGLDVNPATIEKFRRAGDLESVKVLEIIHLDEITHVTCGHRWFTWICEKEGIDPVETFRKEVREKFNGAVKGPFNEADRAKAGMGREFYEDLVGEADVRAKLGVGYESAAIS
;
A
#
# COMPACT_ATOMS: atom_id res chain seq x y z
N MET A 1 14.17 1.82 21.69
CA MET A 1 14.12 1.07 20.42
C MET A 1 13.72 2.04 19.32
N PRO A 2 14.51 2.23 18.26
CA PRO A 2 14.14 3.16 17.19
C PRO A 2 12.91 2.63 16.45
N ILE A 3 11.94 3.50 16.21
CA ILE A 3 10.75 3.23 15.40
C ILE A 3 10.87 4.02 14.11
N HIS A 4 10.39 3.44 13.01
CA HIS A 4 10.36 4.15 11.73
C HIS A 4 9.07 4.96 11.58
N SER A 5 9.16 6.08 10.89
CA SER A 5 8.04 7.00 10.63
C SER A 5 7.47 6.87 9.20
N ALA A 6 7.66 5.72 8.55
CA ALA A 6 7.35 5.55 7.12
C ALA A 6 5.92 5.94 6.75
N LEU A 7 4.92 5.56 7.56
CA LEU A 7 3.53 5.91 7.31
C LEU A 7 3.29 7.41 7.48
N TRP A 8 3.90 8.04 8.50
CA TRP A 8 3.81 9.47 8.73
C TRP A 8 4.47 10.26 7.60
N SER A 9 5.66 9.85 7.17
CA SER A 9 6.36 10.43 6.02
C SER A 9 5.50 10.34 4.76
N SER A 10 4.94 9.18 4.45
CA SER A 10 4.02 9.02 3.32
C SER A 10 2.78 9.90 3.43
N ALA A 11 2.27 10.11 4.65
CA ALA A 11 1.13 11.00 4.87
C ALA A 11 1.48 12.47 4.59
N ILE A 12 2.68 12.92 4.95
CA ILE A 12 3.18 14.27 4.63
C ILE A 12 3.42 14.40 3.13
N ASP A 13 4.14 13.46 2.51
CA ASP A 13 4.50 13.49 1.09
C ASP A 13 3.30 13.49 0.14
N THR A 14 2.16 12.99 0.61
CA THR A 14 0.90 12.94 -0.15
C THR A 14 -0.13 13.99 0.27
N ALA A 15 0.22 14.92 1.15
CA ALA A 15 -0.73 15.88 1.74
C ALA A 15 -1.42 16.79 0.70
N GLN A 16 -0.75 17.11 -0.39
CA GLN A 16 -1.21 18.05 -1.41
C GLN A 16 -2.03 17.39 -2.54
N SER A 17 -2.19 16.05 -2.53
CA SER A 17 -2.88 15.32 -3.60
C SER A 17 -3.72 14.18 -3.02
N LEU A 18 -5.05 14.30 -3.16
CA LEU A 18 -5.96 13.22 -2.77
C LEU A 18 -5.65 11.92 -3.55
N LYS A 19 -5.35 12.04 -4.83
CA LYS A 19 -5.00 10.90 -5.67
C LYS A 19 -3.73 10.19 -5.18
N ALA A 20 -2.66 10.95 -4.90
CA ALA A 20 -1.45 10.40 -4.30
C ALA A 20 -1.73 9.78 -2.92
N ARG A 21 -2.54 10.42 -2.08
CA ARG A 21 -2.95 9.91 -0.78
C ARG A 21 -3.64 8.55 -0.88
N LEU A 22 -4.61 8.43 -1.76
CA LEU A 22 -5.33 7.17 -1.99
C LEU A 22 -4.37 6.09 -2.52
N ALA A 23 -3.50 6.42 -3.48
CA ALA A 23 -2.53 5.48 -4.01
C ALA A 23 -1.56 4.97 -2.93
N ILE A 24 -0.96 5.87 -2.15
CA ILE A 24 0.12 5.49 -1.23
C ILE A 24 -0.40 4.95 0.09
N ILE A 25 -1.38 5.59 0.72
CA ILE A 25 -1.89 5.12 2.01
C ILE A 25 -2.76 3.89 1.83
N HIS A 26 -3.83 3.97 1.03
CA HIS A 26 -4.77 2.85 0.90
C HIS A 26 -4.24 1.71 0.03
N LEU A 27 -3.69 2.02 -1.15
CA LEU A 27 -3.35 0.97 -2.13
C LEU A 27 -1.91 0.44 -2.00
N VAL A 28 -1.04 1.10 -1.21
CA VAL A 28 0.29 0.57 -0.87
C VAL A 28 0.35 0.12 0.58
N HIS A 29 0.18 1.03 1.56
CA HIS A 29 0.37 0.70 2.98
C HIS A 29 -0.71 -0.25 3.51
N GLU A 30 -1.99 0.06 3.32
CA GLU A 30 -3.09 -0.81 3.78
C GLU A 30 -3.13 -2.12 3.00
N ALA A 31 -2.91 -2.09 1.67
CA ALA A 31 -2.81 -3.32 0.89
C ALA A 31 -1.66 -4.24 1.35
N ARG A 32 -0.58 -3.69 1.93
CA ARG A 32 0.46 -4.50 2.58
C ARG A 32 -0.07 -5.25 3.80
N GLY A 33 -1.05 -4.70 4.50
CA GLY A 33 -1.78 -5.39 5.58
C GLY A 33 -2.40 -6.69 5.10
N LEU A 34 -3.04 -6.69 3.92
CA LEU A 34 -3.62 -7.89 3.32
C LEU A 34 -2.60 -9.01 3.11
N ASP A 35 -1.36 -8.65 2.79
CA ASP A 35 -0.29 -9.62 2.54
C ASP A 35 0.27 -10.22 3.82
N VAL A 36 0.40 -9.41 4.89
CA VAL A 36 1.13 -9.82 6.11
C VAL A 36 0.24 -10.35 7.22
N ASN A 37 -1.02 -9.90 7.30
CA ASN A 37 -1.94 -10.29 8.36
C ASN A 37 -2.19 -11.81 8.43
N PRO A 38 -2.37 -12.56 7.32
CA PRO A 38 -2.57 -14.00 7.39
C PRO A 38 -1.45 -14.74 8.12
N ALA A 39 -0.19 -14.37 7.85
CA ALA A 39 0.96 -14.98 8.55
C ALA A 39 1.00 -14.61 10.02
N THR A 40 0.63 -13.38 10.36
CA THR A 40 0.53 -12.90 11.75
C THR A 40 -0.56 -13.67 12.50
N ILE A 41 -1.76 -13.83 11.93
CA ILE A 41 -2.87 -14.61 12.48
C ILE A 41 -2.44 -16.04 12.76
N GLU A 42 -1.76 -16.67 11.80
CA GLU A 42 -1.28 -18.04 11.94
C GLU A 42 -0.23 -18.20 13.05
N LYS A 43 0.64 -17.19 13.23
CA LYS A 43 1.60 -17.17 14.34
C LYS A 43 0.91 -17.19 15.71
N PHE A 44 -0.13 -16.37 15.90
CA PHE A 44 -0.91 -16.34 17.15
C PHE A 44 -1.70 -17.64 17.33
N ARG A 45 -2.25 -18.21 16.26
CA ARG A 45 -2.96 -19.50 16.30
C ARG A 45 -2.04 -20.62 16.76
N ARG A 46 -0.82 -20.70 16.25
CA ARG A 46 0.19 -21.69 16.70
C ARG A 46 0.63 -21.49 18.14
N ALA A 47 0.62 -20.26 18.63
CA ALA A 47 0.91 -19.95 20.03
C ALA A 47 -0.26 -20.26 20.98
N GLY A 48 -1.43 -20.66 20.46
CA GLY A 48 -2.63 -20.95 21.26
C GLY A 48 -3.39 -19.71 21.73
N ASP A 49 -3.01 -18.53 21.27
CA ASP A 49 -3.69 -17.25 21.61
C ASP A 49 -4.89 -17.00 20.69
N LEU A 50 -5.97 -17.74 20.95
CA LEU A 50 -7.18 -17.70 20.15
C LEU A 50 -7.97 -16.40 20.29
N GLU A 51 -7.82 -15.67 21.39
CA GLU A 51 -8.47 -14.37 21.56
C GLU A 51 -7.84 -13.33 20.65
N SER A 52 -6.50 -13.27 20.58
CA SER A 52 -5.81 -12.41 19.60
C SER A 52 -6.14 -12.80 18.15
N VAL A 53 -6.28 -14.11 17.85
CA VAL A 53 -6.69 -14.57 16.51
C VAL A 53 -8.04 -13.98 16.12
N LYS A 54 -9.06 -14.04 16.97
CA LYS A 54 -10.40 -13.47 16.68
C LYS A 54 -10.34 -12.00 16.33
N VAL A 55 -9.58 -11.23 17.11
CA VAL A 55 -9.43 -9.78 16.87
C VAL A 55 -8.69 -9.51 15.55
N LEU A 56 -7.60 -10.23 15.29
CA LEU A 56 -6.82 -10.08 14.07
C LEU A 56 -7.59 -10.48 12.80
N GLU A 57 -8.48 -11.47 12.89
CA GLU A 57 -9.37 -11.85 11.79
C GLU A 57 -10.37 -10.73 11.46
N ILE A 58 -10.94 -10.06 12.48
CA ILE A 58 -11.80 -8.89 12.28
C ILE A 58 -11.01 -7.76 11.62
N ILE A 59 -9.82 -7.44 12.14
CA ILE A 59 -8.94 -6.40 11.57
C ILE A 59 -8.61 -6.72 10.10
N HIS A 60 -8.34 -7.98 9.78
CA HIS A 60 -8.04 -8.38 8.40
C HIS A 60 -9.23 -8.17 7.45
N LEU A 61 -10.45 -8.48 7.90
CA LEU A 61 -11.66 -8.22 7.12
C LEU A 61 -11.90 -6.71 6.92
N ASP A 62 -11.68 -5.91 7.96
CA ASP A 62 -11.77 -4.45 7.88
C ASP A 62 -10.74 -3.88 6.90
N GLU A 63 -9.52 -4.44 6.88
CA GLU A 63 -8.47 -4.03 5.94
C GLU A 63 -8.87 -4.23 4.47
N ILE A 64 -9.57 -5.32 4.14
CA ILE A 64 -10.13 -5.53 2.79
C ILE A 64 -11.08 -4.38 2.44
N THR A 65 -11.91 -3.93 3.37
CA THR A 65 -12.86 -2.83 3.13
C THR A 65 -12.15 -1.49 2.97
N HIS A 66 -11.09 -1.24 3.73
CA HIS A 66 -10.27 -0.03 3.60
C HIS A 66 -9.61 0.06 2.23
N VAL A 67 -8.97 -1.02 1.78
CA VAL A 67 -8.37 -1.08 0.44
C VAL A 67 -9.43 -0.95 -0.64
N THR A 68 -10.59 -1.62 -0.49
CA THR A 68 -11.72 -1.50 -1.43
C THR A 68 -12.19 -0.04 -1.55
N CYS A 69 -12.34 0.65 -0.43
CA CYS A 69 -12.74 2.05 -0.40
C CYS A 69 -11.70 2.94 -1.12
N GLY A 70 -10.43 2.74 -0.80
CA GLY A 70 -9.32 3.46 -1.44
C GLY A 70 -9.28 3.23 -2.95
N HIS A 71 -9.40 1.97 -3.38
CA HIS A 71 -9.44 1.60 -4.80
C HIS A 71 -10.62 2.25 -5.53
N ARG A 72 -11.82 2.18 -4.95
CA ARG A 72 -13.03 2.76 -5.53
C ARG A 72 -12.91 4.27 -5.73
N TRP A 73 -12.40 5.01 -4.74
CA TRP A 73 -12.22 6.45 -4.86
C TRP A 73 -11.08 6.82 -5.80
N PHE A 74 -10.00 6.06 -5.80
CA PHE A 74 -8.88 6.28 -6.70
C PHE A 74 -9.31 6.09 -8.16
N THR A 75 -9.98 4.99 -8.49
CA THR A 75 -10.46 4.71 -9.85
C THR A 75 -11.50 5.73 -10.29
N TRP A 76 -12.41 6.14 -9.39
CA TRP A 76 -13.39 7.18 -9.68
C TRP A 76 -12.72 8.52 -10.05
N ILE A 77 -11.67 8.93 -9.34
CA ILE A 77 -10.91 10.14 -9.67
C ILE A 77 -10.27 10.00 -11.06
N CYS A 78 -9.62 8.87 -11.33
CA CYS A 78 -9.00 8.60 -12.61
C CYS A 78 -10.01 8.65 -13.77
N GLU A 79 -11.19 8.06 -13.60
CA GLU A 79 -12.28 8.11 -14.58
C GLU A 79 -12.76 9.55 -14.85
N LYS A 80 -12.91 10.37 -13.79
CA LYS A 80 -13.29 11.79 -13.92
C LYS A 80 -12.25 12.62 -14.66
N GLU A 81 -10.97 12.27 -14.47
CA GLU A 81 -9.85 12.94 -15.16
C GLU A 81 -9.57 12.35 -16.56
N GLY A 82 -10.22 11.25 -16.94
CA GLY A 82 -10.02 10.59 -18.24
C GLY A 82 -8.64 9.92 -18.37
N ILE A 83 -8.09 9.41 -17.25
CA ILE A 83 -6.76 8.79 -17.19
C ILE A 83 -6.86 7.33 -16.76
N ASP A 84 -5.90 6.51 -17.20
CA ASP A 84 -5.84 5.10 -16.81
C ASP A 84 -5.47 4.92 -15.33
N PRO A 85 -6.27 4.19 -14.54
CA PRO A 85 -6.01 4.03 -13.10
C PRO A 85 -4.76 3.18 -12.82
N VAL A 86 -4.44 2.17 -13.61
CA VAL A 86 -3.28 1.30 -13.40
C VAL A 86 -1.99 2.08 -13.63
N GLU A 87 -1.87 2.75 -14.76
CA GLU A 87 -0.71 3.56 -15.08
C GLU A 87 -0.56 4.75 -14.11
N THR A 88 -1.67 5.35 -13.71
CA THR A 88 -1.67 6.44 -12.74
C THR A 88 -1.20 5.96 -11.37
N PHE A 89 -1.69 4.81 -10.89
CA PHE A 89 -1.23 4.22 -9.63
C PHE A 89 0.28 3.94 -9.66
N ARG A 90 0.75 3.28 -10.71
CA ARG A 90 2.19 2.99 -10.88
C ARG A 90 3.04 4.26 -10.86
N LYS A 91 2.59 5.32 -11.53
CA LYS A 91 3.24 6.63 -11.53
C LYS A 91 3.30 7.23 -10.12
N GLU A 92 2.16 7.30 -9.41
CA GLU A 92 2.10 7.84 -8.06
C GLU A 92 3.04 7.07 -7.10
N VAL A 93 3.09 5.74 -7.20
CA VAL A 93 4.00 4.90 -6.40
C VAL A 93 5.46 5.23 -6.72
N ARG A 94 5.83 5.32 -7.99
CA ARG A 94 7.20 5.65 -8.40
C ARG A 94 7.64 7.04 -7.93
N GLU A 95 6.75 8.00 -7.90
CA GLU A 95 7.05 9.38 -7.56
C GLU A 95 6.98 9.68 -6.05
N LYS A 96 6.07 9.01 -5.32
CA LYS A 96 5.71 9.38 -3.94
C LYS A 96 6.01 8.32 -2.89
N PHE A 97 6.29 7.08 -3.28
CA PHE A 97 6.57 6.02 -2.33
C PHE A 97 8.07 5.77 -2.17
N ASN A 98 8.59 6.05 -0.98
CA ASN A 98 10.01 5.87 -0.66
C ASN A 98 10.38 4.45 -0.20
N GLY A 99 9.41 3.51 -0.24
CA GLY A 99 9.62 2.11 0.10
C GLY A 99 9.71 1.21 -1.13
N ALA A 100 9.69 -0.10 -0.90
CA ALA A 100 9.64 -1.11 -1.95
C ALA A 100 8.30 -1.84 -1.95
N VAL A 101 7.68 -1.96 -3.12
CA VAL A 101 6.58 -2.90 -3.34
C VAL A 101 7.20 -4.28 -3.49
N LYS A 102 6.85 -5.21 -2.60
CA LYS A 102 7.45 -6.56 -2.55
C LYS A 102 6.46 -7.61 -2.07
N GLY A 103 6.56 -8.79 -2.64
CA GLY A 103 5.78 -9.96 -2.21
C GLY A 103 6.28 -10.59 -0.89
N PRO A 104 5.69 -11.74 -0.49
CA PRO A 104 4.58 -12.37 -1.21
C PRO A 104 3.30 -11.53 -1.13
N PHE A 105 2.45 -11.65 -2.17
CA PHE A 105 1.17 -10.95 -2.26
C PHE A 105 0.02 -11.90 -1.95
N ASN A 106 -0.95 -11.44 -1.17
CA ASN A 106 -2.25 -12.08 -1.03
C ASN A 106 -3.16 -11.69 -2.20
N GLU A 107 -2.92 -12.33 -3.35
CA GLU A 107 -3.61 -12.01 -4.60
C GLU A 107 -5.12 -12.12 -4.48
N ALA A 108 -5.62 -13.09 -3.70
CA ALA A 108 -7.05 -13.32 -3.51
C ALA A 108 -7.73 -12.13 -2.81
N ASP A 109 -7.16 -11.64 -1.70
CA ASP A 109 -7.77 -10.54 -0.95
C ASP A 109 -7.52 -9.19 -1.62
N ARG A 110 -6.38 -9.01 -2.29
CA ARG A 110 -6.14 -7.85 -3.15
C ARG A 110 -7.17 -7.78 -4.29
N ALA A 111 -7.46 -8.90 -4.95
CA ALA A 111 -8.48 -8.97 -6.00
C ALA A 111 -9.90 -8.67 -5.47
N LYS A 112 -10.26 -9.19 -4.28
CA LYS A 112 -11.52 -8.84 -3.61
C LYS A 112 -11.64 -7.33 -3.36
N ALA A 113 -10.53 -6.67 -3.06
CA ALA A 113 -10.47 -5.23 -2.86
C ALA A 113 -10.42 -4.42 -4.17
N GLY A 114 -10.43 -5.07 -5.33
CA GLY A 114 -10.39 -4.44 -6.65
C GLY A 114 -8.99 -4.27 -7.22
N MET A 115 -7.94 -4.64 -6.49
CA MET A 115 -6.57 -4.53 -6.94
C MET A 115 -6.13 -5.81 -7.67
N GLY A 116 -6.32 -5.86 -8.97
CA GLY A 116 -5.73 -6.91 -9.82
C GLY A 116 -4.19 -6.83 -9.85
N ARG A 117 -3.55 -7.90 -10.32
CA ARG A 117 -2.07 -8.01 -10.38
C ARG A 117 -1.44 -6.89 -11.19
N GLU A 118 -2.14 -6.40 -12.21
CA GLU A 118 -1.71 -5.29 -13.06
C GLU A 118 -1.38 -4.01 -12.29
N PHE A 119 -1.95 -3.80 -11.11
CA PHE A 119 -1.61 -2.63 -10.29
C PHE A 119 -0.18 -2.71 -9.75
N TYR A 120 0.30 -3.87 -9.28
CA TYR A 120 1.50 -3.96 -8.46
C TYR A 120 2.63 -4.86 -9.00
N GLU A 121 2.38 -5.73 -9.98
CA GLU A 121 3.42 -6.65 -10.48
C GLU A 121 4.67 -5.94 -11.00
N ASP A 122 4.49 -4.93 -11.82
CA ASP A 122 5.60 -4.20 -12.45
C ASP A 122 6.37 -3.28 -11.48
N LEU A 123 5.84 -3.11 -10.26
CA LEU A 123 6.49 -2.28 -9.24
C LEU A 123 7.44 -3.07 -8.33
N VAL A 124 7.47 -4.40 -8.47
CA VAL A 124 8.30 -5.27 -7.62
C VAL A 124 9.78 -5.04 -7.91
N GLY A 125 10.53 -4.68 -6.87
CA GLY A 125 11.98 -4.50 -6.95
C GLY A 125 12.45 -3.15 -7.51
N GLU A 126 11.58 -2.28 -7.99
CA GLU A 126 11.98 -0.98 -8.55
C GLU A 126 12.69 -0.07 -7.54
N ALA A 127 12.32 -0.11 -6.25
CA ALA A 127 12.96 0.68 -5.22
C ALA A 127 14.41 0.25 -4.96
N ASP A 128 14.71 -1.05 -5.05
CA ASP A 128 16.06 -1.57 -4.90
C ASP A 128 16.97 -1.10 -6.06
N VAL A 129 16.41 -0.93 -7.24
CA VAL A 129 17.11 -0.38 -8.40
C VAL A 129 17.39 1.10 -8.23
N ARG A 130 16.45 1.89 -7.73
CA ARG A 130 16.62 3.32 -7.43
C ARG A 130 17.70 3.56 -6.37
N ALA A 131 17.67 2.80 -5.28
CA ALA A 131 18.69 2.88 -4.23
C ALA A 131 20.09 2.56 -4.76
N LYS A 132 20.22 1.59 -5.65
CA LYS A 132 21.49 1.22 -6.29
C LYS A 132 22.00 2.25 -7.31
N LEU A 133 21.11 2.99 -7.96
CA LEU A 133 21.45 4.02 -8.94
C LEU A 133 21.73 5.40 -8.32
N GLY A 134 21.59 5.55 -6.99
CA GLY A 134 21.85 6.81 -6.29
C GLY A 134 20.88 7.94 -6.65
N VAL A 135 19.72 7.62 -7.21
CA VAL A 135 18.66 8.60 -7.50
C VAL A 135 17.95 8.91 -6.19
N GLY A 136 18.58 9.80 -5.38
CA GLY A 136 18.02 10.31 -4.16
C GLY A 136 16.87 11.25 -4.47
N TYR A 137 15.82 11.15 -3.67
CA TYR A 137 14.74 12.10 -3.60
C TYR A 137 15.29 13.40 -2.99
N GLU A 138 15.39 14.47 -3.75
CA GLU A 138 15.55 15.81 -3.17
C GLU A 138 14.24 16.13 -2.46
N SER A 139 14.28 16.03 -1.13
CA SER A 139 13.25 16.57 -0.26
C SER A 139 13.12 18.06 -0.57
N ALA A 140 11.98 18.47 -1.14
CA ALA A 140 11.65 19.88 -1.24
C ALA A 140 11.60 20.43 0.19
N ALA A 141 12.66 21.12 0.58
CA ALA A 141 12.72 21.88 1.81
C ALA A 141 11.60 22.93 1.73
N ILE A 142 10.64 22.82 2.61
CA ILE A 142 9.65 23.87 2.85
C ILE A 142 10.39 25.01 3.52
N SER A 143 10.59 26.08 2.77
CA SER A 143 11.01 27.38 3.30
C SER A 143 9.82 28.06 3.96
#